data_74e1211cfdc7235fb117c0bb491abfda
#
_entry.id   74e1211cfdc7235fb117c0bb491abfda
#
_cell.length_a   1.000
_cell.length_b   1.000
_cell.length_c   1.000
_cell.angle_alpha   90.00
_cell.angle_beta   90.00
_cell.angle_gamma   90.00
#
_symmetry.space_group_name_H-M   'P 1'
#
loop_
_entity.id
_entity.type
_entity.pdbx_description
1 polymer ?
#
loop_
_entity_poly.entity_id
_entity_poly.type
_entity_poly.pdbx_seq_one_letter_code
_entity_poly.pdbx_strand_id
1 'polypeptide(L)'
;MGSYIPSTGEERQAMLQAIGLTSTDQLFDVVPESVRVKSLDLPEGLSELEVGQKMAELAAKNRVFPSVFRGAGAYRHYIPSIVKTVTSKEEFLTAYTPYQAEISQGVLQSIFEYQTQMCELTGMDVSNASVYDGAVAAAEAVFMCQERKRSAVVVSGAADPQTIAVIKTYCESREVPVIVVPADGCATDPAAIQAALDGATAAVYVQSPNYYGVLEDMDAIVAATHAAGAKVIMGVNPISLGLLKTPGEYGVDIAVGEGQPLGMPLSFGGPYLGFMTCKKAMMRKLPGRIVGETKDDDGNRCFVMTLQAREQHIRREKASSNICSNEALCAMTASVYLAAMGPKGLRQAAESSAAHAHYLAGELAKLGFGLCSGDKPFFHEFLTDSPKIGRASCRERV
;
A
#
# COMPACT_ATOMS: atom_id res chain seq x y z
N MET A 1 -31.36 -1.28 25.94
CA MET A 1 -30.72 -0.79 24.70
C MET A 1 -31.75 -0.84 23.60
N GLY A 2 -31.81 0.20 22.74
CA GLY A 2 -32.68 0.15 21.58
C GLY A 2 -32.20 -0.95 20.63
N SER A 3 -33.15 -1.64 19.99
CA SER A 3 -32.85 -2.63 18.95
C SER A 3 -32.45 -1.89 17.68
N TYR A 4 -31.37 -2.32 17.00
CA TYR A 4 -31.02 -1.85 15.65
C TYR A 4 -31.96 -2.45 14.58
N ILE A 5 -32.87 -3.36 14.96
CA ILE A 5 -33.88 -3.90 14.08
C ILE A 5 -35.03 -2.88 14.02
N PRO A 6 -35.31 -2.28 12.86
CA PRO A 6 -36.29 -1.18 12.74
C PRO A 6 -37.73 -1.62 12.95
N SER A 7 -38.06 -2.91 12.75
CA SER A 7 -39.42 -3.43 12.85
C SER A 7 -39.80 -3.81 14.25
N THR A 8 -40.97 -3.38 14.69
CA THR A 8 -41.59 -3.81 15.95
C THR A 8 -42.03 -5.28 15.90
N GLY A 9 -42.39 -5.87 17.05
CA GLY A 9 -42.92 -7.22 17.08
C GLY A 9 -44.23 -7.37 16.32
N GLU A 10 -45.11 -6.36 16.39
CA GLU A 10 -46.40 -6.33 15.67
C GLU A 10 -46.18 -6.23 14.17
N GLU A 11 -45.32 -5.35 13.70
CA GLU A 11 -44.97 -5.23 12.27
C GLU A 11 -44.37 -6.51 11.72
N ARG A 12 -43.48 -7.16 12.48
CA ARG A 12 -42.89 -8.45 12.11
C ARG A 12 -43.96 -9.52 11.96
N GLN A 13 -44.92 -9.57 12.89
CA GLN A 13 -46.03 -10.52 12.84
C GLN A 13 -46.92 -10.24 11.61
N ALA A 14 -47.24 -8.98 11.33
CA ALA A 14 -47.98 -8.60 10.16
C ALA A 14 -47.28 -8.99 8.84
N MET A 15 -45.97 -8.80 8.76
CA MET A 15 -45.17 -9.24 7.60
C MET A 15 -45.19 -10.77 7.43
N LEU A 16 -45.06 -11.53 8.50
CA LEU A 16 -45.15 -12.99 8.45
C LEU A 16 -46.52 -13.46 7.98
N GLN A 17 -47.60 -12.88 8.51
CA GLN A 17 -48.98 -13.18 8.08
C GLN A 17 -49.22 -12.86 6.60
N ALA A 18 -48.64 -11.75 6.09
CA ALA A 18 -48.77 -11.37 4.68
C ALA A 18 -48.16 -12.39 3.72
N ILE A 19 -47.16 -13.16 4.16
CA ILE A 19 -46.53 -14.25 3.40
C ILE A 19 -47.00 -15.65 3.81
N GLY A 20 -48.04 -15.74 4.65
CA GLY A 20 -48.64 -17.00 5.08
C GLY A 20 -47.87 -17.76 6.14
N LEU A 21 -46.93 -17.09 6.87
CA LEU A 21 -46.15 -17.68 7.94
C LEU A 21 -46.57 -17.18 9.32
N THR A 22 -46.19 -17.93 10.36
CA THR A 22 -46.49 -17.58 11.76
C THR A 22 -45.25 -17.34 12.60
N SER A 23 -44.10 -17.81 12.14
CA SER A 23 -42.79 -17.59 12.79
C SER A 23 -41.68 -17.38 11.78
N THR A 24 -40.62 -16.70 12.22
CA THR A 24 -39.39 -16.53 11.42
C THR A 24 -38.68 -17.85 11.15
N ASP A 25 -38.85 -18.86 12.01
CA ASP A 25 -38.22 -20.17 11.82
C ASP A 25 -38.70 -20.88 10.57
N GLN A 26 -39.97 -20.66 10.20
CA GLN A 26 -40.54 -21.23 8.96
C GLN A 26 -39.88 -20.72 7.69
N LEU A 27 -39.21 -19.58 7.71
CA LEU A 27 -38.41 -19.10 6.59
C LEU A 27 -37.25 -20.05 6.24
N PHE A 28 -36.85 -20.87 7.20
CA PHE A 28 -35.76 -21.82 7.05
C PHE A 28 -36.22 -23.26 6.81
N ASP A 29 -37.51 -23.52 6.58
CA ASP A 29 -38.04 -24.86 6.34
C ASP A 29 -37.48 -25.52 5.07
N VAL A 30 -36.92 -24.71 4.17
CA VAL A 30 -36.18 -25.21 2.98
C VAL A 30 -34.83 -25.82 3.33
N VAL A 31 -34.31 -25.58 4.54
CA VAL A 31 -33.05 -26.17 5.02
C VAL A 31 -33.32 -27.54 5.62
N PRO A 32 -32.69 -28.63 5.12
CA PRO A 32 -32.86 -29.96 5.70
C PRO A 32 -32.55 -30.01 7.19
N GLU A 33 -33.39 -30.67 7.98
CA GLU A 33 -33.24 -30.76 9.44
C GLU A 33 -31.86 -31.34 9.83
N SER A 34 -31.29 -32.23 9.03
CA SER A 34 -29.98 -32.84 9.26
C SER A 34 -28.80 -31.86 9.28
N VAL A 35 -28.97 -30.67 8.69
CA VAL A 35 -27.93 -29.63 8.63
C VAL A 35 -28.36 -28.34 9.33
N ARG A 36 -29.55 -28.33 9.92
CA ARG A 36 -30.11 -27.17 10.61
C ARG A 36 -29.51 -27.04 12.01
N VAL A 37 -28.87 -25.92 12.27
CA VAL A 37 -28.31 -25.60 13.59
C VAL A 37 -29.42 -24.95 14.43
N LYS A 38 -29.78 -25.57 15.57
CA LYS A 38 -30.84 -25.10 16.47
C LYS A 38 -30.40 -23.97 17.40
N SER A 39 -29.12 -23.96 17.77
CA SER A 39 -28.50 -22.91 18.58
C SER A 39 -27.03 -22.80 18.26
N LEU A 40 -26.49 -21.61 18.39
CA LEU A 40 -25.05 -21.40 18.31
C LEU A 40 -24.46 -21.52 19.72
N ASP A 41 -23.35 -22.26 19.86
CA ASP A 41 -22.59 -22.34 21.10
C ASP A 41 -21.69 -21.10 21.22
N LEU A 42 -22.35 -19.96 21.46
CA LEU A 42 -21.70 -18.67 21.64
C LEU A 42 -22.08 -18.10 23.01
N PRO A 43 -21.15 -17.45 23.71
CA PRO A 43 -21.46 -16.75 24.94
C PRO A 43 -22.47 -15.61 24.69
N GLU A 44 -23.21 -15.26 25.70
CA GLU A 44 -24.10 -14.10 25.65
C GLU A 44 -23.31 -12.82 25.36
N GLY A 45 -23.86 -11.94 24.52
CA GLY A 45 -23.25 -10.67 24.17
C GLY A 45 -23.07 -9.74 25.39
N LEU A 46 -21.90 -9.13 25.48
CA LEU A 46 -21.59 -8.13 26.50
C LEU A 46 -22.21 -6.78 26.15
N SER A 47 -22.45 -5.93 27.14
CA SER A 47 -22.78 -4.54 26.92
C SER A 47 -21.59 -3.75 26.36
N GLU A 48 -21.84 -2.60 25.73
CA GLU A 48 -20.78 -1.70 25.24
C GLU A 48 -19.79 -1.33 26.36
N LEU A 49 -20.29 -1.06 27.58
CA LEU A 49 -19.44 -0.75 28.74
C LEU A 49 -18.51 -1.89 29.09
N GLU A 50 -19.03 -3.12 29.17
CA GLU A 50 -18.23 -4.32 29.49
C GLU A 50 -17.21 -4.64 28.40
N VAL A 51 -17.60 -4.49 27.11
CA VAL A 51 -16.65 -4.63 25.99
C VAL A 51 -15.56 -3.57 26.10
N GLY A 52 -15.91 -2.32 26.37
CA GLY A 52 -14.95 -1.24 26.54
C GLY A 52 -13.95 -1.50 27.67
N GLN A 53 -14.42 -1.96 28.82
CA GLN A 53 -13.56 -2.33 29.95
C GLN A 53 -12.62 -3.48 29.59
N LYS A 54 -13.15 -4.55 29.01
CA LYS A 54 -12.36 -5.72 28.59
C LYS A 54 -11.28 -5.36 27.55
N MET A 55 -11.62 -4.52 26.58
CA MET A 55 -10.66 -4.05 25.58
C MET A 55 -9.58 -3.15 26.20
N ALA A 56 -9.95 -2.28 27.17
CA ALA A 56 -8.99 -1.46 27.90
C ALA A 56 -8.03 -2.33 28.74
N GLU A 57 -8.51 -3.38 29.40
CA GLU A 57 -7.68 -4.34 30.13
C GLU A 57 -6.70 -5.08 29.19
N LEU A 58 -7.15 -5.47 28.01
CA LEU A 58 -6.29 -6.09 27.01
C LEU A 58 -5.24 -5.10 26.49
N ALA A 59 -5.64 -3.87 26.20
CA ALA A 59 -4.74 -2.81 25.74
C ALA A 59 -3.66 -2.48 26.78
N ALA A 60 -4.01 -2.48 28.08
CA ALA A 60 -3.08 -2.22 29.18
C ALA A 60 -1.95 -3.26 29.31
N LYS A 61 -2.08 -4.44 28.69
CA LYS A 61 -1.03 -5.46 28.65
C LYS A 61 0.09 -5.09 27.63
N ASN A 62 -0.16 -4.15 26.73
CA ASN A 62 0.85 -3.69 25.78
C ASN A 62 1.87 -2.79 26.48
N ARG A 63 3.13 -2.97 26.10
CA ARG A 63 4.21 -2.09 26.53
C ARG A 63 4.41 -0.98 25.51
N VAL A 64 4.10 0.25 25.88
CA VAL A 64 4.31 1.44 25.06
C VAL A 64 5.65 2.05 25.41
N PHE A 65 6.55 2.15 24.41
CA PHE A 65 7.86 2.75 24.60
C PHE A 65 7.81 4.23 24.18
N PRO A 66 8.35 5.16 25.00
CA PRO A 66 8.41 6.58 24.66
C PRO A 66 9.40 6.86 23.51
N SER A 67 10.45 6.05 23.41
CA SER A 67 11.47 6.15 22.35
C SER A 67 11.61 4.80 21.65
N VAL A 68 11.54 4.82 20.31
CA VAL A 68 11.63 3.63 19.47
C VAL A 68 12.72 3.88 18.44
N PHE A 69 13.76 3.02 18.43
CA PHE A 69 14.88 3.07 17.50
C PHE A 69 14.80 1.95 16.44
N ARG A 70 13.59 1.62 16.04
CA ARG A 70 13.33 0.59 15.03
C ARG A 70 12.54 1.21 13.88
N GLY A 71 13.07 1.08 12.66
CA GLY A 71 12.39 1.39 11.41
C GLY A 71 11.86 0.13 10.76
N ALA A 72 12.57 -0.40 9.77
CA ALA A 72 12.26 -1.66 9.09
C ALA A 72 10.90 -1.64 8.39
N GLY A 73 10.62 -0.58 7.63
CA GLY A 73 9.44 -0.43 6.77
C GLY A 73 8.20 0.17 7.44
N ALA A 74 8.23 0.45 8.75
CA ALA A 74 7.10 1.04 9.47
C ALA A 74 7.51 2.31 10.20
N TYR A 75 7.00 3.46 9.77
CA TYR A 75 7.43 4.77 10.26
C TYR A 75 6.24 5.61 10.73
N ARG A 76 6.42 6.33 11.85
CA ARG A 76 5.47 7.36 12.27
C ARG A 76 5.76 8.65 11.50
N HIS A 77 4.74 9.23 10.92
CA HIS A 77 4.78 10.53 10.29
C HIS A 77 3.78 11.48 10.97
N TYR A 78 4.04 12.79 10.85
CA TYR A 78 3.08 13.79 11.27
C TYR A 78 1.84 13.73 10.38
N ILE A 79 0.68 13.71 11.00
CA ILE A 79 -0.61 13.70 10.31
C ILE A 79 -1.39 14.94 10.74
N PRO A 80 -1.66 15.89 9.84
CA PRO A 80 -2.49 17.08 10.14
C PRO A 80 -3.89 16.65 10.62
N SER A 81 -4.43 17.32 11.64
CA SER A 81 -5.74 16.98 12.21
C SER A 81 -6.89 17.04 11.19
N ILE A 82 -6.77 17.93 10.19
CA ILE A 82 -7.75 18.07 9.10
C ILE A 82 -7.94 16.76 8.31
N VAL A 83 -6.90 15.93 8.19
CA VAL A 83 -6.98 14.66 7.46
C VAL A 83 -8.06 13.78 8.05
N LYS A 84 -8.01 13.52 9.37
CA LYS A 84 -9.03 12.72 10.06
C LYS A 84 -10.40 13.39 10.01
N THR A 85 -10.47 14.72 10.16
CA THR A 85 -11.73 15.47 10.11
C THR A 85 -12.46 15.30 8.78
N VAL A 86 -11.73 15.33 7.68
CA VAL A 86 -12.32 15.17 6.33
C VAL A 86 -12.69 13.70 6.10
N THR A 87 -11.77 12.77 6.36
CA THR A 87 -11.97 11.35 6.01
C THR A 87 -12.98 10.64 6.92
N SER A 88 -13.34 11.22 8.07
CA SER A 88 -14.40 10.69 8.96
C SER A 88 -15.81 11.20 8.65
N LYS A 89 -15.99 11.99 7.60
CA LYS A 89 -17.33 12.43 7.18
C LYS A 89 -18.13 11.27 6.59
N GLU A 90 -19.43 11.26 6.88
CA GLU A 90 -20.33 10.18 6.46
C GLU A 90 -20.37 10.01 4.94
N GLU A 91 -20.28 11.11 4.19
CA GLU A 91 -20.29 11.13 2.73
C GLU A 91 -19.17 10.29 2.13
N PHE A 92 -18.07 10.11 2.86
CA PHE A 92 -16.93 9.31 2.42
C PHE A 92 -16.94 7.91 3.05
N LEU A 93 -17.20 7.81 4.37
CA LEU A 93 -17.15 6.54 5.10
C LEU A 93 -18.17 5.52 4.62
N THR A 94 -19.33 5.96 4.17
CA THR A 94 -20.42 5.06 3.75
C THR A 94 -20.34 4.64 2.29
N ALA A 95 -19.44 5.20 1.50
CA ALA A 95 -19.25 4.85 0.09
C ALA A 95 -18.50 3.52 -0.04
N TYR A 96 -19.23 2.42 -0.27
CA TYR A 96 -18.62 1.09 -0.42
C TYR A 96 -18.12 0.81 -1.84
N THR A 97 -18.95 1.03 -2.86
CA THR A 97 -18.60 0.81 -4.28
C THR A 97 -18.80 2.11 -5.06
N PRO A 98 -17.90 3.08 -4.95
CA PRO A 98 -18.09 4.42 -5.54
C PRO A 98 -17.74 4.44 -7.04
N TYR A 99 -18.25 3.47 -7.82
CA TYR A 99 -17.88 3.31 -9.23
C TYR A 99 -18.99 3.64 -10.19
N GLN A 100 -20.20 3.85 -9.67
CA GLN A 100 -21.36 4.27 -10.47
C GLN A 100 -21.30 5.78 -10.69
N ALA A 101 -21.11 6.18 -11.95
CA ALA A 101 -20.98 7.59 -12.32
C ALA A 101 -22.21 8.42 -11.95
N GLU A 102 -23.40 7.80 -11.98
CA GLU A 102 -24.68 8.45 -11.71
C GLU A 102 -24.83 8.96 -10.27
N ILE A 103 -24.17 8.32 -9.30
CA ILE A 103 -24.36 8.62 -7.86
C ILE A 103 -23.07 8.89 -7.11
N SER A 104 -21.90 8.68 -7.72
CA SER A 104 -20.61 8.70 -7.00
C SER A 104 -19.65 9.76 -7.54
N GLN A 105 -20.13 10.83 -8.17
CA GLN A 105 -19.28 11.84 -8.82
C GLN A 105 -18.23 12.44 -7.88
N GLY A 106 -18.58 12.78 -6.64
CA GLY A 106 -17.65 13.35 -5.67
C GLY A 106 -16.52 12.39 -5.28
N VAL A 107 -16.82 11.11 -5.07
CA VAL A 107 -15.79 10.10 -4.74
C VAL A 107 -14.95 9.75 -5.98
N LEU A 108 -15.55 9.64 -7.15
CA LEU A 108 -14.81 9.45 -8.41
C LEU A 108 -13.86 10.62 -8.67
N GLN A 109 -14.28 11.84 -8.42
CA GLN A 109 -13.41 13.01 -8.49
C GLN A 109 -12.24 12.90 -7.51
N SER A 110 -12.48 12.50 -6.26
CA SER A 110 -11.40 12.36 -5.27
C SER A 110 -10.37 11.29 -5.68
N ILE A 111 -10.82 10.20 -6.31
CA ILE A 111 -9.93 9.18 -6.88
C ILE A 111 -9.12 9.77 -8.03
N PHE A 112 -9.73 10.53 -8.92
CA PHE A 112 -9.04 11.19 -10.03
C PHE A 112 -7.98 12.18 -9.53
N GLU A 113 -8.30 12.97 -8.50
CA GLU A 113 -7.36 13.89 -7.86
C GLU A 113 -6.20 13.16 -7.20
N TYR A 114 -6.46 12.04 -6.50
CA TYR A 114 -5.41 11.17 -5.97
C TYR A 114 -4.49 10.65 -7.09
N GLN A 115 -5.04 10.15 -8.19
CA GLN A 115 -4.25 9.67 -9.33
C GLN A 115 -3.34 10.80 -9.88
N THR A 116 -3.87 12.01 -9.99
CA THR A 116 -3.11 13.18 -10.43
C THR A 116 -1.97 13.49 -9.47
N GLN A 117 -2.26 13.54 -8.17
CA GLN A 117 -1.23 13.80 -7.14
C GLN A 117 -0.13 12.75 -7.14
N MET A 118 -0.47 11.47 -7.34
CA MET A 118 0.53 10.41 -7.43
C MET A 118 1.39 10.52 -8.70
N CYS A 119 0.81 10.94 -9.83
CA CYS A 119 1.57 11.23 -11.03
C CYS A 119 2.55 12.39 -10.83
N GLU A 120 2.08 13.50 -10.25
CA GLU A 120 2.92 14.67 -9.95
C GLU A 120 4.05 14.32 -8.95
N LEU A 121 3.73 13.58 -7.88
CA LEU A 121 4.68 13.20 -6.86
C LEU A 121 5.79 12.28 -7.40
N THR A 122 5.44 11.34 -8.27
CA THR A 122 6.38 10.35 -8.82
C THR A 122 7.04 10.79 -10.13
N GLY A 123 6.55 11.87 -10.77
CA GLY A 123 6.98 12.30 -12.09
C GLY A 123 6.58 11.32 -13.22
N MET A 124 5.53 10.50 -12.99
CA MET A 124 5.07 9.49 -13.94
C MET A 124 3.78 9.93 -14.66
N ASP A 125 3.45 9.28 -15.78
CA ASP A 125 2.37 9.72 -16.66
C ASP A 125 0.97 9.28 -16.20
N VAL A 126 0.85 8.12 -15.55
CA VAL A 126 -0.43 7.47 -15.23
C VAL A 126 -0.38 6.80 -13.88
N SER A 127 -1.45 6.96 -13.09
CA SER A 127 -1.69 6.25 -11.84
C SER A 127 -3.01 5.49 -11.88
N ASN A 128 -3.11 4.37 -11.16
CA ASN A 128 -4.40 3.74 -10.85
C ASN A 128 -5.01 4.34 -9.57
N ALA A 129 -6.21 3.87 -9.22
CA ALA A 129 -6.93 4.29 -8.01
C ALA A 129 -6.34 3.75 -6.70
N SER A 130 -5.38 2.88 -6.76
CA SER A 130 -4.59 2.18 -5.75
C SER A 130 -4.69 0.65 -5.84
N VAL A 131 -3.85 -0.02 -5.06
CA VAL A 131 -3.89 -1.46 -4.78
C VAL A 131 -3.77 -1.66 -3.25
N TYR A 132 -3.72 -2.91 -2.77
CA TYR A 132 -3.85 -3.23 -1.35
C TYR A 132 -2.71 -2.68 -0.48
N ASP A 133 -1.47 -2.89 -0.91
CA ASP A 133 -0.25 -2.42 -0.23
C ASP A 133 0.94 -2.30 -1.19
N GLY A 134 2.04 -1.76 -0.70
CA GLY A 134 3.24 -1.56 -1.51
C GLY A 134 3.89 -2.84 -2.02
N ALA A 135 3.84 -3.93 -1.27
CA ALA A 135 4.42 -5.21 -1.68
C ALA A 135 3.60 -5.85 -2.81
N VAL A 136 2.27 -5.80 -2.71
CA VAL A 136 1.36 -6.21 -3.80
C VAL A 136 1.55 -5.33 -5.02
N ALA A 137 1.73 -4.01 -4.85
CA ALA A 137 2.03 -3.10 -5.96
C ALA A 137 3.31 -3.51 -6.70
N ALA A 138 4.36 -3.89 -5.98
CA ALA A 138 5.61 -4.38 -6.57
C ALA A 138 5.42 -5.70 -7.34
N ALA A 139 4.70 -6.65 -6.77
CA ALA A 139 4.41 -7.94 -7.42
C ALA A 139 3.56 -7.77 -8.69
N GLU A 140 2.53 -6.96 -8.65
CA GLU A 140 1.69 -6.66 -9.82
C GLU A 140 2.50 -5.93 -10.92
N ALA A 141 3.43 -5.04 -10.56
CA ALA A 141 4.30 -4.37 -11.50
C ALA A 141 5.20 -5.34 -12.28
N VAL A 142 5.64 -6.44 -11.65
CA VAL A 142 6.39 -7.51 -12.32
C VAL A 142 5.56 -8.08 -13.49
N PHE A 143 4.28 -8.37 -13.27
CA PHE A 143 3.42 -8.93 -14.32
C PHE A 143 3.08 -7.92 -15.41
N MET A 144 3.05 -6.62 -15.10
CA MET A 144 2.94 -5.59 -16.14
C MET A 144 4.11 -5.61 -17.13
N CYS A 145 5.28 -6.00 -16.67
CA CYS A 145 6.51 -6.01 -17.49
C CYS A 145 6.63 -7.25 -18.37
N GLN A 146 5.87 -8.32 -18.10
CA GLN A 146 5.99 -9.57 -18.83
C GLN A 146 5.63 -9.44 -20.30
N GLU A 147 6.40 -10.13 -21.13
CA GLU A 147 6.24 -10.26 -22.55
C GLU A 147 6.43 -11.73 -22.98
N ARG A 148 6.00 -12.09 -24.20
CA ARG A 148 6.02 -13.48 -24.69
C ARG A 148 7.38 -14.19 -24.53
N LYS A 149 8.49 -13.45 -24.64
CA LYS A 149 9.86 -13.99 -24.60
C LYS A 149 10.65 -13.53 -23.37
N ARG A 150 10.04 -12.69 -22.51
CA ARG A 150 10.67 -12.09 -21.34
C ARG A 150 9.73 -12.22 -20.15
N SER A 151 10.07 -13.07 -19.21
CA SER A 151 9.26 -13.30 -18.02
C SER A 151 10.05 -13.23 -16.71
N ALA A 152 11.37 -13.50 -16.75
CA ALA A 152 12.20 -13.47 -15.54
C ALA A 152 12.27 -12.07 -14.92
N VAL A 153 12.36 -12.00 -13.60
CA VAL A 153 12.56 -10.76 -12.85
C VAL A 153 13.84 -10.83 -12.03
N VAL A 154 14.64 -9.78 -12.08
CA VAL A 154 15.79 -9.55 -11.21
C VAL A 154 15.36 -8.62 -10.10
N VAL A 155 15.65 -8.98 -8.86
CA VAL A 155 15.22 -8.26 -7.65
C VAL A 155 16.44 -7.90 -6.81
N SER A 156 16.55 -6.63 -6.41
CA SER A 156 17.56 -6.21 -5.45
C SER A 156 17.35 -6.88 -4.09
N GLY A 157 18.38 -7.50 -3.55
CA GLY A 157 18.39 -8.03 -2.18
C GLY A 157 18.46 -6.96 -1.10
N ALA A 158 18.66 -5.69 -1.47
CA ALA A 158 18.58 -4.54 -0.57
C ALA A 158 17.14 -4.00 -0.42
N ALA A 159 16.17 -4.53 -1.17
CA ALA A 159 14.76 -4.21 -1.01
C ALA A 159 14.17 -4.81 0.27
N ASP A 160 12.99 -4.34 0.68
CA ASP A 160 12.27 -4.88 1.82
C ASP A 160 12.07 -6.40 1.69
N PRO A 161 12.50 -7.21 2.67
CA PRO A 161 12.37 -8.66 2.65
C PRO A 161 10.93 -9.15 2.49
N GLN A 162 9.94 -8.43 3.01
CA GLN A 162 8.52 -8.77 2.86
C GLN A 162 8.09 -8.54 1.40
N THR A 163 8.51 -7.44 0.79
CA THR A 163 8.24 -7.17 -0.63
C THR A 163 8.87 -8.25 -1.51
N ILE A 164 10.12 -8.66 -1.23
CA ILE A 164 10.79 -9.78 -1.94
C ILE A 164 9.99 -11.07 -1.79
N ALA A 165 9.50 -11.38 -0.59
CA ALA A 165 8.70 -12.59 -0.34
C ALA A 165 7.38 -12.57 -1.11
N VAL A 166 6.68 -11.43 -1.15
CA VAL A 166 5.42 -11.28 -1.92
C VAL A 166 5.68 -11.43 -3.41
N ILE A 167 6.72 -10.78 -3.97
CA ILE A 167 7.12 -10.96 -5.37
C ILE A 167 7.37 -12.45 -5.68
N LYS A 168 8.11 -13.16 -4.82
CA LYS A 168 8.37 -14.59 -4.98
C LYS A 168 7.09 -15.41 -4.99
N THR A 169 6.18 -15.17 -4.03
CA THR A 169 4.89 -15.87 -3.93
C THR A 169 4.05 -15.72 -5.19
N TYR A 170 3.94 -14.49 -5.71
CA TYR A 170 3.22 -14.22 -6.95
C TYR A 170 3.88 -14.89 -8.16
N CYS A 171 5.21 -14.81 -8.24
CA CYS A 171 5.98 -15.38 -9.35
C CYS A 171 5.96 -16.91 -9.33
N GLU A 172 6.08 -17.54 -8.16
CA GLU A 172 6.04 -19.01 -8.00
C GLU A 172 4.72 -19.58 -8.52
N SER A 173 3.59 -18.95 -8.20
CA SER A 173 2.27 -19.40 -8.66
C SER A 173 2.09 -19.38 -10.19
N ARG A 174 2.96 -18.70 -10.91
CA ARG A 174 2.95 -18.56 -12.38
C ARG A 174 4.24 -19.05 -13.05
N GLU A 175 5.08 -19.77 -12.31
CA GLU A 175 6.35 -20.32 -12.80
C GLU A 175 7.30 -19.26 -13.40
N VAL A 176 7.26 -18.04 -12.84
CA VAL A 176 8.12 -16.91 -13.25
C VAL A 176 9.45 -16.96 -12.49
N PRO A 177 10.60 -17.05 -13.19
CA PRO A 177 11.90 -17.04 -12.53
C PRO A 177 12.18 -15.73 -11.79
N VAL A 178 12.61 -15.82 -10.52
CA VAL A 178 13.02 -14.68 -9.69
C VAL A 178 14.50 -14.84 -9.32
N ILE A 179 15.31 -13.88 -9.74
CA ILE A 179 16.74 -13.81 -9.44
C ILE A 179 16.96 -12.70 -8.42
N VAL A 180 17.35 -13.05 -7.19
CA VAL A 180 17.66 -12.06 -6.16
C VAL A 180 19.17 -11.79 -6.19
N VAL A 181 19.55 -10.55 -6.51
CA VAL A 181 20.95 -10.08 -6.43
C VAL A 181 21.24 -9.67 -5.00
N PRO A 182 22.22 -10.29 -4.31
CA PRO A 182 22.55 -9.96 -2.92
C PRO A 182 22.93 -8.48 -2.75
N ALA A 183 22.57 -7.91 -1.59
CA ALA A 183 23.07 -6.61 -1.19
C ALA A 183 24.55 -6.70 -0.80
N ASP A 184 25.33 -5.72 -1.21
CA ASP A 184 26.72 -5.53 -0.79
C ASP A 184 26.88 -4.22 -0.03
N GLY A 185 27.33 -4.30 1.22
CA GLY A 185 27.47 -3.13 2.08
C GLY A 185 26.18 -2.30 2.18
N CYS A 186 25.03 -2.97 2.38
CA CYS A 186 23.70 -2.38 2.48
C CYS A 186 23.16 -1.72 1.19
N ALA A 187 23.74 -1.96 0.04
CA ALA A 187 23.28 -1.43 -1.25
C ALA A 187 23.34 -2.48 -2.35
N THR A 188 22.72 -2.17 -3.47
CA THR A 188 22.75 -2.99 -4.69
C THR A 188 23.97 -2.61 -5.53
N ASP A 189 24.79 -3.58 -5.92
CA ASP A 189 25.85 -3.35 -6.90
C ASP A 189 25.22 -3.32 -8.32
N PRO A 190 25.32 -2.19 -9.07
CA PRO A 190 24.83 -2.10 -10.43
C PRO A 190 25.49 -3.11 -11.38
N ALA A 191 26.76 -3.48 -11.16
CA ALA A 191 27.47 -4.47 -11.97
C ALA A 191 26.91 -5.87 -11.73
N ALA A 192 26.49 -6.19 -10.51
CA ALA A 192 25.84 -7.46 -10.18
C ALA A 192 24.42 -7.54 -10.80
N ILE A 193 23.67 -6.42 -10.84
CA ILE A 193 22.41 -6.35 -11.60
C ILE A 193 22.69 -6.62 -13.07
N GLN A 194 23.66 -5.93 -13.68
CA GLN A 194 24.01 -6.11 -15.08
C GLN A 194 24.40 -7.56 -15.41
N ALA A 195 25.14 -8.22 -14.54
CA ALA A 195 25.54 -9.61 -14.70
C ALA A 195 24.38 -10.61 -14.60
N ALA A 196 23.31 -10.25 -13.89
CA ALA A 196 22.10 -11.07 -13.75
C ALA A 196 21.09 -10.88 -14.90
N LEU A 197 21.30 -9.89 -15.79
CA LEU A 197 20.40 -9.61 -16.91
C LEU A 197 20.70 -10.53 -18.10
N ASP A 198 19.63 -11.03 -18.71
CA ASP A 198 19.69 -11.84 -19.94
C ASP A 198 18.53 -11.51 -20.90
N GLY A 199 18.45 -12.26 -22.01
CA GLY A 199 17.39 -12.10 -23.00
C GLY A 199 15.99 -12.50 -22.52
N ALA A 200 15.87 -13.22 -21.39
CA ALA A 200 14.61 -13.62 -20.79
C ALA A 200 14.14 -12.66 -19.68
N THR A 201 14.97 -11.73 -19.24
CA THR A 201 14.64 -10.77 -18.18
C THR A 201 13.61 -9.75 -18.66
N ALA A 202 12.46 -9.71 -17.99
CA ALA A 202 11.37 -8.76 -18.25
C ALA A 202 11.56 -7.48 -17.45
N ALA A 203 11.99 -7.58 -16.18
CA ALA A 203 12.10 -6.44 -15.29
C ALA A 203 13.21 -6.58 -14.25
N VAL A 204 13.65 -5.42 -13.75
CA VAL A 204 14.44 -5.27 -12.52
C VAL A 204 13.60 -4.52 -11.51
N TYR A 205 13.49 -5.05 -10.28
CA TYR A 205 12.91 -4.36 -9.14
C TYR A 205 14.00 -3.86 -8.19
N VAL A 206 13.99 -2.58 -7.92
CA VAL A 206 14.91 -1.92 -6.97
C VAL A 206 14.10 -0.96 -6.10
N GLN A 207 14.40 -0.93 -4.80
CA GLN A 207 13.80 0.02 -3.86
C GLN A 207 14.84 1.10 -3.50
N SER A 208 14.48 2.38 -3.60
CA SER A 208 15.33 3.50 -3.17
C SER A 208 14.46 4.65 -2.59
N PRO A 209 14.69 5.08 -1.34
CA PRO A 209 15.65 4.48 -0.38
C PRO A 209 15.35 3.01 -0.12
N ASN A 210 16.40 2.20 0.04
CA ASN A 210 16.26 0.76 0.22
C ASN A 210 15.92 0.37 1.68
N TYR A 211 15.84 -0.92 1.97
CA TYR A 211 15.47 -1.43 3.31
C TYR A 211 16.47 -1.05 4.40
N TYR A 212 17.72 -0.76 4.05
CA TYR A 212 18.76 -0.29 4.98
C TYR A 212 18.82 1.25 5.07
N GLY A 213 17.90 1.95 4.39
CA GLY A 213 17.82 3.41 4.32
C GLY A 213 18.73 4.05 3.26
N VAL A 214 19.57 3.27 2.58
CA VAL A 214 20.57 3.73 1.62
C VAL A 214 19.93 4.12 0.28
N LEU A 215 20.48 5.16 -0.35
CA LEU A 215 20.11 5.56 -1.70
C LEU A 215 20.87 4.71 -2.73
N GLU A 216 20.14 4.08 -3.63
CA GLU A 216 20.71 3.25 -4.70
C GLU A 216 21.24 4.09 -5.86
N ASP A 217 22.23 3.59 -6.59
CA ASP A 217 22.68 4.19 -7.84
C ASP A 217 21.67 3.90 -8.96
N MET A 218 20.55 4.61 -8.92
CA MET A 218 19.46 4.41 -9.85
C MET A 218 19.83 4.75 -11.29
N ASP A 219 20.71 5.75 -11.52
CA ASP A 219 21.12 6.12 -12.88
C ASP A 219 21.89 4.98 -13.55
N ALA A 220 22.81 4.32 -12.86
CA ALA A 220 23.55 3.16 -13.37
C ALA A 220 22.63 1.94 -13.56
N ILE A 221 21.75 1.64 -12.60
CA ILE A 221 20.83 0.49 -12.69
C ILE A 221 19.84 0.66 -13.84
N VAL A 222 19.25 1.85 -14.01
CA VAL A 222 18.32 2.15 -15.10
C VAL A 222 19.01 2.00 -16.44
N ALA A 223 20.23 2.56 -16.58
CA ALA A 223 21.00 2.46 -17.82
C ALA A 223 21.31 1.00 -18.21
N ALA A 224 21.81 0.20 -17.26
CA ALA A 224 22.12 -1.22 -17.48
C ALA A 224 20.86 -2.02 -17.87
N THR A 225 19.76 -1.80 -17.14
CA THR A 225 18.48 -2.52 -17.36
C THR A 225 17.90 -2.21 -18.73
N HIS A 226 17.83 -0.94 -19.11
CA HIS A 226 17.31 -0.52 -20.42
C HIS A 226 18.21 -0.99 -21.58
N ALA A 227 19.54 -1.00 -21.40
CA ALA A 227 20.47 -1.54 -22.40
C ALA A 227 20.22 -3.03 -22.68
N ALA A 228 19.80 -3.80 -21.67
CA ALA A 228 19.38 -5.20 -21.82
C ALA A 228 17.95 -5.36 -22.39
N GLY A 229 17.22 -4.27 -22.58
CA GLY A 229 15.83 -4.26 -23.06
C GLY A 229 14.80 -4.70 -22.02
N ALA A 230 15.16 -4.74 -20.73
CA ALA A 230 14.25 -5.00 -19.62
C ALA A 230 13.64 -3.68 -19.10
N LYS A 231 12.59 -3.79 -18.27
CA LYS A 231 11.90 -2.66 -17.63
C LYS A 231 12.43 -2.43 -16.21
N VAL A 232 12.38 -1.18 -15.73
CA VAL A 232 12.73 -0.83 -14.36
C VAL A 232 11.48 -0.57 -13.56
N ILE A 233 11.35 -1.28 -12.42
CA ILE A 233 10.34 -1.05 -11.39
C ILE A 233 11.06 -0.46 -10.17
N MET A 234 10.71 0.76 -9.79
CA MET A 234 11.29 1.43 -8.63
C MET A 234 10.29 1.46 -7.47
N GLY A 235 10.65 0.82 -6.35
CA GLY A 235 9.97 0.97 -5.07
C GLY A 235 10.44 2.24 -4.37
N VAL A 236 9.50 3.09 -3.87
CA VAL A 236 9.85 4.36 -3.25
C VAL A 236 9.06 4.62 -1.97
N ASN A 237 9.68 5.30 -1.01
CA ASN A 237 8.96 5.93 0.10
C ASN A 237 8.42 7.28 -0.40
N PRO A 238 7.08 7.53 -0.35
CA PRO A 238 6.49 8.72 -0.95
C PRO A 238 6.94 10.03 -0.26
N ILE A 239 7.29 10.01 1.03
CA ILE A 239 7.81 11.19 1.73
C ILE A 239 9.20 11.58 1.19
N SER A 240 10.02 10.62 0.80
CA SER A 240 11.36 10.89 0.26
C SER A 240 11.33 11.71 -1.02
N LEU A 241 10.25 11.62 -1.77
CA LEU A 241 10.05 12.37 -3.03
C LEU A 241 9.85 13.89 -2.82
N GLY A 242 9.64 14.33 -1.57
CA GLY A 242 9.72 15.75 -1.22
C GLY A 242 11.12 16.33 -1.26
N LEU A 243 12.16 15.49 -1.33
CA LEU A 243 13.58 15.88 -1.29
C LEU A 243 14.42 15.25 -2.40
N LEU A 244 14.15 14.00 -2.75
CA LEU A 244 14.96 13.21 -3.67
C LEU A 244 14.43 13.28 -5.10
N LYS A 245 15.30 12.93 -6.05
CA LYS A 245 14.97 12.79 -7.47
C LYS A 245 13.84 11.76 -7.66
N THR A 246 12.85 12.14 -8.46
CA THR A 246 11.65 11.32 -8.67
C THR A 246 11.92 10.11 -9.57
N PRO A 247 11.10 9.04 -9.50
CA PRO A 247 11.17 7.93 -10.45
C PRO A 247 11.12 8.34 -11.92
N GLY A 248 10.25 9.32 -12.25
CA GLY A 248 10.14 9.85 -13.61
C GLY A 248 11.43 10.50 -14.11
N GLU A 249 12.13 11.25 -13.24
CA GLU A 249 13.42 11.86 -13.58
C GLU A 249 14.54 10.84 -13.76
N TYR A 250 14.50 9.68 -13.11
CA TYR A 250 15.39 8.55 -13.37
C TYR A 250 15.03 7.81 -14.67
N GLY A 251 13.85 8.06 -15.23
CA GLY A 251 13.38 7.39 -16.44
C GLY A 251 12.92 5.96 -16.23
N VAL A 252 12.54 5.55 -15.01
CA VAL A 252 12.00 4.22 -14.73
C VAL A 252 10.67 3.99 -15.47
N ASP A 253 10.26 2.74 -15.62
CA ASP A 253 9.05 2.39 -16.37
C ASP A 253 7.80 2.34 -15.47
N ILE A 254 7.97 1.89 -14.22
CA ILE A 254 6.92 1.79 -13.20
C ILE A 254 7.50 2.24 -11.87
N ALA A 255 6.74 3.06 -11.13
CA ALA A 255 7.02 3.37 -9.73
C ALA A 255 5.90 2.84 -8.84
N VAL A 256 6.29 2.21 -7.73
CA VAL A 256 5.39 1.59 -6.76
C VAL A 256 5.82 1.94 -5.35
N GLY A 257 4.94 1.77 -4.39
CA GLY A 257 5.31 1.94 -2.99
C GLY A 257 4.13 1.84 -2.05
N GLU A 258 4.45 1.97 -0.77
CA GLU A 258 3.48 2.01 0.32
C GLU A 258 3.10 3.46 0.62
N GLY A 259 1.82 3.78 0.48
CA GLY A 259 1.28 5.11 0.71
C GLY A 259 0.86 5.39 2.15
N GLN A 260 1.01 4.44 3.09
CA GLN A 260 0.67 4.65 4.50
C GLN A 260 1.27 5.93 5.10
N PRO A 261 2.52 6.34 4.77
CA PRO A 261 3.08 7.59 5.28
C PRO A 261 2.31 8.85 4.89
N LEU A 262 1.45 8.79 3.87
CA LEU A 262 0.63 9.91 3.41
C LEU A 262 -0.68 10.04 4.22
N GLY A 263 -0.55 10.20 5.55
CA GLY A 263 -1.67 10.57 6.41
C GLY A 263 -2.40 9.41 7.10
N MET A 264 -1.89 8.18 7.03
CA MET A 264 -2.47 7.03 7.73
C MET A 264 -1.64 6.67 8.96
N PRO A 265 -2.25 6.34 10.11
CA PRO A 265 -1.54 5.78 11.25
C PRO A 265 -1.06 4.35 10.93
N LEU A 266 -0.12 3.82 11.73
CA LEU A 266 0.40 2.46 11.54
C LEU A 266 -0.66 1.37 11.75
N SER A 267 -1.65 1.60 12.61
CA SER A 267 -2.84 0.76 12.84
C SER A 267 -2.56 -0.74 12.91
N PHE A 268 -1.45 -1.14 13.54
CA PHE A 268 -1.01 -2.54 13.69
C PHE A 268 -0.86 -3.32 12.37
N GLY A 269 -0.61 -2.62 11.26
CA GLY A 269 -0.41 -3.23 9.96
C GLY A 269 -1.56 -3.06 8.96
N GLY A 270 -2.49 -2.14 9.20
CA GLY A 270 -3.50 -1.85 8.20
C GLY A 270 -4.78 -1.15 8.68
N PRO A 271 -5.61 -0.68 7.75
CA PRO A 271 -5.41 -0.78 6.29
C PRO A 271 -4.25 0.10 5.80
N TYR A 272 -3.57 -0.35 4.74
CA TYR A 272 -2.49 0.37 4.07
C TYR A 272 -2.90 0.79 2.66
N LEU A 273 -1.95 1.27 1.85
CA LEU A 273 -2.24 1.85 0.54
C LEU A 273 -1.11 1.57 -0.45
N GLY A 274 -1.26 0.57 -1.28
CA GLY A 274 -0.34 0.39 -2.40
C GLY A 274 -0.60 1.44 -3.50
N PHE A 275 0.40 2.16 -3.94
CA PHE A 275 0.30 3.00 -5.12
C PHE A 275 1.11 2.44 -6.28
N MET A 276 0.61 2.69 -7.49
CA MET A 276 1.27 2.29 -8.74
C MET A 276 1.13 3.40 -9.76
N THR A 277 2.27 3.82 -10.31
CA THR A 277 2.34 4.78 -11.40
C THR A 277 3.24 4.24 -12.51
N CYS A 278 2.99 4.60 -13.76
CA CYS A 278 3.77 4.10 -14.89
C CYS A 278 3.84 5.09 -16.04
N LYS A 279 4.77 4.82 -16.99
CA LYS A 279 4.79 5.51 -18.27
C LYS A 279 3.50 5.25 -19.06
N LYS A 280 3.03 6.22 -19.82
CA LYS A 280 1.81 6.16 -20.65
C LYS A 280 1.74 4.92 -21.55
N ALA A 281 2.87 4.46 -22.07
CA ALA A 281 2.94 3.26 -22.90
C ALA A 281 2.46 1.99 -22.17
N MET A 282 2.54 1.95 -20.84
CA MET A 282 2.16 0.80 -20.01
C MET A 282 0.74 0.90 -19.43
N MET A 283 0.04 2.00 -19.62
CA MET A 283 -1.29 2.28 -19.06
C MET A 283 -2.29 1.13 -19.25
N ARG A 284 -2.29 0.47 -20.40
CA ARG A 284 -3.22 -0.64 -20.69
C ARG A 284 -2.90 -1.94 -19.94
N LYS A 285 -1.72 -2.03 -19.32
CA LYS A 285 -1.30 -3.15 -18.48
C LYS A 285 -1.44 -2.85 -16.98
N LEU A 286 -1.68 -1.58 -16.60
CA LEU A 286 -1.78 -1.14 -15.21
C LEU A 286 -3.00 -1.80 -14.55
N PRO A 287 -2.83 -2.59 -13.46
CA PRO A 287 -3.95 -3.26 -12.78
C PRO A 287 -4.78 -2.27 -11.96
N GLY A 288 -5.91 -2.75 -11.44
CA GLY A 288 -6.80 -1.95 -10.58
C GLY A 288 -7.66 -0.94 -11.35
N ARG A 289 -8.45 -0.18 -10.63
CA ARG A 289 -9.38 0.82 -11.18
C ARG A 289 -8.62 2.04 -11.70
N ILE A 290 -9.15 2.66 -12.75
CA ILE A 290 -8.68 3.95 -13.26
C ILE A 290 -9.90 4.82 -13.52
N VAL A 291 -9.93 6.00 -12.91
CA VAL A 291 -10.95 7.01 -13.14
C VAL A 291 -10.45 7.99 -14.18
N GLY A 292 -11.30 8.33 -15.13
CA GLY A 292 -11.07 9.33 -16.16
C GLY A 292 -12.05 10.50 -16.04
N GLU A 293 -11.64 11.64 -16.54
CA GLU A 293 -12.49 12.82 -16.70
C GLU A 293 -13.18 12.77 -18.06
N THR A 294 -14.46 13.18 -18.10
CA THR A 294 -15.25 13.31 -19.32
C THR A 294 -16.26 14.44 -19.15
N LYS A 295 -17.20 14.54 -20.06
CA LYS A 295 -18.33 15.46 -19.99
C LYS A 295 -19.65 14.68 -20.07
N ASP A 296 -20.67 15.17 -19.35
CA ASP A 296 -22.02 14.68 -19.45
C ASP A 296 -22.72 15.22 -20.71
N ASP A 297 -24.00 14.84 -20.90
CA ASP A 297 -24.79 15.26 -22.06
C ASP A 297 -25.05 16.78 -22.12
N ASP A 298 -24.99 17.45 -20.97
CA ASP A 298 -25.11 18.91 -20.84
C ASP A 298 -23.77 19.64 -21.00
N GLY A 299 -22.67 18.90 -21.18
CA GLY A 299 -21.32 19.44 -21.34
C GLY A 299 -20.60 19.75 -20.03
N ASN A 300 -21.15 19.36 -18.87
CA ASN A 300 -20.51 19.55 -17.58
C ASN A 300 -19.39 18.53 -17.37
N ARG A 301 -18.37 18.96 -16.62
CA ARG A 301 -17.26 18.07 -16.22
C ARG A 301 -17.76 16.96 -15.31
N CYS A 302 -17.44 15.71 -15.63
CA CYS A 302 -17.79 14.55 -14.83
C CYS A 302 -16.71 13.46 -14.88
N PHE A 303 -16.83 12.46 -14.02
CA PHE A 303 -15.84 11.41 -13.81
C PHE A 303 -16.45 10.04 -13.99
N VAL A 304 -15.72 9.14 -14.66
CA VAL A 304 -16.17 7.80 -14.98
C VAL A 304 -15.04 6.78 -14.84
N MET A 305 -15.42 5.53 -14.63
CA MET A 305 -14.47 4.41 -14.73
C MET A 305 -14.01 4.21 -16.16
N THR A 306 -12.71 4.04 -16.36
CA THR A 306 -12.12 3.85 -17.69
C THR A 306 -11.35 2.52 -17.79
N LEU A 307 -11.07 2.06 -19.01
CA LEU A 307 -10.27 0.88 -19.31
C LEU A 307 -10.73 -0.41 -18.60
N GLN A 308 -12.00 -0.53 -18.27
CA GLN A 308 -12.56 -1.65 -17.50
C GLN A 308 -12.43 -3.01 -18.23
N ALA A 309 -12.35 -3.02 -19.57
CA ALA A 309 -12.26 -4.25 -20.36
C ALA A 309 -11.06 -5.16 -20.00
N ARG A 310 -10.02 -4.65 -19.32
CA ARG A 310 -8.85 -5.42 -18.85
C ARG A 310 -9.06 -6.09 -17.49
N GLU A 311 -10.13 -5.73 -16.77
CA GLU A 311 -10.37 -6.16 -15.40
C GLU A 311 -10.96 -7.57 -15.30
N GLN A 312 -10.76 -8.20 -14.14
CA GLN A 312 -11.14 -9.60 -13.89
C GLN A 312 -12.61 -9.88 -14.14
N HIS A 313 -13.53 -8.99 -13.76
CA HIS A 313 -14.97 -9.19 -13.92
C HIS A 313 -15.43 -9.24 -15.40
N ILE A 314 -14.59 -8.73 -16.32
CA ILE A 314 -14.84 -8.79 -17.78
C ILE A 314 -13.95 -9.86 -18.42
N ARG A 315 -12.62 -9.82 -18.18
CA ARG A 315 -11.65 -10.73 -18.81
C ARG A 315 -11.62 -12.12 -18.19
N ARG A 316 -12.14 -12.28 -16.96
CA ARG A 316 -12.17 -13.54 -16.21
C ARG A 316 -10.78 -14.18 -16.09
N GLU A 317 -10.60 -15.43 -16.48
CA GLU A 317 -9.33 -16.18 -16.45
C GLU A 317 -8.23 -15.56 -17.33
N LYS A 318 -8.58 -14.69 -18.26
CA LYS A 318 -7.63 -13.97 -19.12
C LYS A 318 -7.18 -12.62 -18.57
N ALA A 319 -7.64 -12.24 -17.40
CA ALA A 319 -7.20 -11.02 -16.75
C ALA A 319 -5.74 -11.14 -16.32
N SER A 320 -4.99 -10.05 -16.45
CA SER A 320 -3.58 -10.02 -16.03
C SER A 320 -3.42 -9.93 -14.51
N SER A 321 -4.47 -9.51 -13.78
CA SER A 321 -4.47 -9.31 -12.34
C SER A 321 -5.78 -9.74 -11.71
N ASN A 322 -5.73 -10.16 -10.45
CA ASN A 322 -6.88 -10.49 -9.61
C ASN A 322 -7.43 -9.28 -8.82
N ILE A 323 -6.81 -8.11 -8.96
CA ILE A 323 -7.27 -6.91 -8.25
C ILE A 323 -8.67 -6.55 -8.75
N CYS A 324 -9.62 -6.52 -7.82
CA CYS A 324 -11.02 -6.18 -8.06
C CYS A 324 -11.36 -4.79 -7.52
N SER A 325 -11.04 -4.54 -6.26
CA SER A 325 -11.23 -3.26 -5.57
C SER A 325 -9.88 -2.62 -5.25
N ASN A 326 -9.94 -1.42 -4.71
CA ASN A 326 -8.80 -0.67 -4.24
C ASN A 326 -9.06 -0.15 -2.82
N GLU A 327 -8.08 0.49 -2.21
CA GLU A 327 -8.17 1.12 -0.90
C GLU A 327 -8.68 2.57 -1.03
N ALA A 328 -9.94 2.75 -1.45
CA ALA A 328 -10.48 4.06 -1.83
C ALA A 328 -10.42 5.11 -0.70
N LEU A 329 -10.77 4.73 0.54
CA LEU A 329 -10.70 5.63 1.70
C LEU A 329 -9.25 5.97 2.07
N CYS A 330 -8.32 5.02 1.94
CA CYS A 330 -6.90 5.24 2.14
C CYS A 330 -6.32 6.16 1.05
N ALA A 331 -6.70 5.97 -0.21
CA ALA A 331 -6.31 6.84 -1.32
C ALA A 331 -6.81 8.28 -1.11
N MET A 332 -8.06 8.44 -0.67
CA MET A 332 -8.60 9.74 -0.32
C MET A 332 -7.87 10.35 0.89
N THR A 333 -7.51 9.54 1.89
CA THR A 333 -6.72 10.01 3.04
C THR A 333 -5.38 10.55 2.57
N ALA A 334 -4.69 9.86 1.67
CA ALA A 334 -3.44 10.31 1.06
C ALA A 334 -3.64 11.60 0.26
N SER A 335 -4.72 11.70 -0.50
CA SER A 335 -5.06 12.91 -1.26
C SER A 335 -5.28 14.13 -0.35
N VAL A 336 -6.06 13.96 0.72
CA VAL A 336 -6.29 15.04 1.72
C VAL A 336 -4.99 15.42 2.42
N TYR A 337 -4.14 14.44 2.76
CA TYR A 337 -2.83 14.68 3.35
C TYR A 337 -1.94 15.53 2.42
N LEU A 338 -1.81 15.12 1.17
CA LEU A 338 -1.01 15.85 0.17
C LEU A 338 -1.54 17.26 -0.06
N ALA A 339 -2.86 17.43 -0.12
CA ALA A 339 -3.48 18.76 -0.24
C ALA A 339 -3.24 19.64 1.01
N ALA A 340 -3.34 19.05 2.21
CA ALA A 340 -3.12 19.78 3.48
C ALA A 340 -1.65 20.17 3.68
N MET A 341 -0.71 19.28 3.35
CA MET A 341 0.73 19.56 3.46
C MET A 341 1.22 20.48 2.34
N GLY A 342 0.73 20.27 1.14
CA GLY A 342 1.23 20.93 -0.05
C GLY A 342 2.70 20.62 -0.35
N PRO A 343 3.28 21.14 -1.43
CA PRO A 343 4.68 20.88 -1.79
C PRO A 343 5.67 21.32 -0.71
N LYS A 344 5.40 22.45 -0.05
CA LYS A 344 6.28 22.97 1.02
C LYS A 344 6.24 22.10 2.28
N GLY A 345 5.05 21.65 2.69
CA GLY A 345 4.91 20.80 3.88
C GLY A 345 5.49 19.42 3.67
N LEU A 346 5.30 18.81 2.49
CA LEU A 346 5.90 17.53 2.14
C LEU A 346 7.45 17.63 2.13
N ARG A 347 7.98 18.67 1.50
CA ARG A 347 9.42 18.95 1.50
C ARG A 347 9.96 19.12 2.92
N GLN A 348 9.27 19.91 3.76
CA GLN A 348 9.67 20.11 5.15
C GLN A 348 9.67 18.80 5.96
N ALA A 349 8.67 17.93 5.74
CA ALA A 349 8.63 16.62 6.37
C ALA A 349 9.84 15.75 5.96
N ALA A 350 10.16 15.73 4.66
CA ALA A 350 11.31 14.99 4.13
C ALA A 350 12.65 15.53 4.66
N GLU A 351 12.87 16.84 4.57
CA GLU A 351 14.10 17.51 5.04
C GLU A 351 14.28 17.32 6.55
N SER A 352 13.23 17.49 7.35
CA SER A 352 13.27 17.29 8.79
C SER A 352 13.58 15.86 9.17
N SER A 353 12.96 14.88 8.50
CA SER A 353 13.21 13.47 8.73
C SER A 353 14.67 13.09 8.41
N ALA A 354 15.19 13.55 7.28
CA ALA A 354 16.59 13.33 6.89
C ALA A 354 17.55 14.00 7.89
N ALA A 355 17.32 15.27 8.22
CA ALA A 355 18.19 16.02 9.15
C ALA A 355 18.28 15.36 10.52
N HIS A 356 17.16 14.90 11.09
CA HIS A 356 17.15 14.23 12.38
C HIS A 356 17.86 12.86 12.33
N ALA A 357 17.69 12.09 11.25
CA ALA A 357 18.39 10.83 11.08
C ALA A 357 19.90 11.01 10.95
N HIS A 358 20.35 11.97 10.14
CA HIS A 358 21.76 12.30 9.99
C HIS A 358 22.37 12.85 11.29
N TYR A 359 21.64 13.68 12.03
CA TYR A 359 22.06 14.12 13.37
C TYR A 359 22.25 12.93 14.32
N LEU A 360 21.24 12.04 14.39
CA LEU A 360 21.30 10.84 15.23
C LEU A 360 22.50 9.94 14.86
N ALA A 361 22.73 9.71 13.56
CA ALA A 361 23.88 8.93 13.09
C ALA A 361 25.20 9.53 13.55
N GLY A 362 25.36 10.86 13.46
CA GLY A 362 26.54 11.58 13.95
C GLY A 362 26.73 11.48 15.47
N GLU A 363 25.65 11.55 16.26
CA GLU A 363 25.75 11.39 17.72
C GLU A 363 26.08 9.93 18.10
N LEU A 364 25.49 8.94 17.42
CA LEU A 364 25.82 7.52 17.66
C LEU A 364 27.27 7.18 17.28
N ALA A 365 27.79 7.77 16.21
CA ALA A 365 29.18 7.60 15.83
C ALA A 365 30.17 8.04 16.94
N LYS A 366 29.87 9.13 17.67
CA LYS A 366 30.65 9.59 18.83
C LYS A 366 30.66 8.57 19.98
N LEU A 367 29.65 7.72 20.04
CA LEU A 367 29.51 6.63 21.02
C LEU A 367 30.12 5.31 20.54
N GLY A 368 30.72 5.29 19.34
CA GLY A 368 31.37 4.12 18.76
C GLY A 368 30.46 3.21 17.94
N PHE A 369 29.24 3.67 17.56
CA PHE A 369 28.37 2.94 16.63
C PHE A 369 28.74 3.32 15.20
N GLY A 370 29.21 2.37 14.43
CA GLY A 370 29.49 2.55 12.99
C GLY A 370 28.25 2.37 12.13
N LEU A 371 28.20 3.05 10.99
CA LEU A 371 27.18 2.79 9.96
C LEU A 371 27.53 1.53 9.19
N CYS A 372 26.61 0.58 9.07
CA CYS A 372 26.80 -0.63 8.28
C CYS A 372 26.94 -0.33 6.78
N SER A 373 26.41 0.79 6.32
CA SER A 373 26.49 1.28 4.95
C SER A 373 27.81 2.00 4.62
N GLY A 374 28.69 2.25 5.63
CA GLY A 374 29.85 3.10 5.46
C GLY A 374 29.47 4.52 5.08
N ASP A 375 30.13 5.07 4.04
CA ASP A 375 29.89 6.44 3.56
C ASP A 375 28.76 6.57 2.53
N LYS A 376 27.99 5.49 2.28
CA LYS A 376 26.87 5.56 1.32
C LYS A 376 25.78 6.52 1.80
N PRO A 377 25.19 7.34 0.92
CA PRO A 377 24.14 8.28 1.29
C PRO A 377 22.87 7.52 1.71
N PHE A 378 22.21 8.03 2.75
CA PHE A 378 20.93 7.48 3.23
C PHE A 378 19.91 8.60 3.45
N PHE A 379 18.63 8.24 3.51
CA PHE A 379 17.55 9.23 3.67
C PHE A 379 17.20 9.48 5.14
N HIS A 380 16.28 8.73 5.74
CA HIS A 380 15.78 8.97 7.10
C HIS A 380 15.91 7.75 8.02
N GLU A 381 16.61 6.75 7.55
CA GLU A 381 16.85 5.49 8.24
C GLU A 381 18.26 4.99 7.93
N PHE A 382 18.85 4.30 8.88
CA PHE A 382 20.18 3.71 8.72
C PHE A 382 20.37 2.52 9.65
N LEU A 383 21.30 1.64 9.34
CA LEU A 383 21.68 0.49 10.14
C LEU A 383 23.04 0.74 10.80
N THR A 384 23.15 0.42 12.10
CA THR A 384 24.42 0.51 12.82
C THR A 384 24.89 -0.84 13.31
N ASP A 385 26.19 -1.02 13.38
CA ASP A 385 26.82 -2.07 14.19
C ASP A 385 26.75 -1.71 15.68
N SER A 386 26.45 -2.71 16.51
CA SER A 386 26.52 -2.52 17.95
C SER A 386 27.88 -2.97 18.47
N PRO A 387 28.72 -2.07 19.01
CA PRO A 387 30.06 -2.44 19.47
C PRO A 387 30.08 -3.40 20.67
N LYS A 388 29.01 -3.42 21.46
CA LYS A 388 28.81 -4.40 22.55
C LYS A 388 27.31 -4.55 22.84
N ILE A 389 26.77 -5.75 22.65
CA ILE A 389 25.45 -6.11 23.18
C ILE A 389 25.66 -6.53 24.66
N GLY A 390 25.19 -5.70 25.59
CA GLY A 390 25.20 -6.04 27.01
C GLY A 390 24.22 -7.17 27.36
N ARG A 391 24.48 -7.91 28.46
CA ARG A 391 23.56 -8.98 28.94
C ARG A 391 22.15 -8.49 29.22
N ALA A 392 21.96 -7.20 29.50
CA ALA A 392 20.64 -6.59 29.72
C ALA A 392 19.82 -6.53 28.43
N SER A 393 20.41 -6.19 27.29
CA SER A 393 19.70 -6.15 25.99
C SER A 393 19.29 -7.54 25.49
N CYS A 394 19.94 -8.62 25.95
CA CYS A 394 19.51 -9.99 25.66
C CYS A 394 18.33 -10.45 26.52
N ARG A 395 18.13 -9.88 27.72
CA ARG A 395 17.01 -10.21 28.61
C ARG A 395 15.72 -9.44 28.31
N GLU A 396 15.80 -8.34 27.61
CA GLU A 396 14.65 -7.53 27.21
C GLU A 396 13.97 -7.99 25.91
N ARG A 397 14.43 -9.09 25.33
CA ARG A 397 13.86 -9.69 24.10
C ARG A 397 12.76 -10.71 24.35
N VAL A 398 12.25 -10.82 25.56
CA VAL A 398 11.13 -11.72 25.88
C VAL A 398 9.84 -10.94 26.05
#